data_f20ad53fbc8c0f33c9f2972c066023c8
#
_entry.id   f20ad53fbc8c0f33c9f2972c066023c8
#
_cell.length_a   1.000
_cell.length_b   1.000
_cell.length_c   1.000
_cell.angle_alpha   90.00
_cell.angle_beta   90.00
_cell.angle_gamma   90.00
#
_symmetry.space_group_name_H-M   'P 1'
#
loop_
_entity.id
_entity.type
_entity.pdbx_description
1 polymer ?
#
loop_
_entity_poly.entity_id
_entity_poly.type
_entity_poly.pdbx_seq_one_letter_code
_entity_poly.pdbx_strand_id
1 'polypeptide(L)'
;MVSHGLRDQDRLDGMSNFVIWRARILTVLDEYGIKDHAERVLVVPTDADPLKKYRENQARAKRLIMDGVKDHVVPHIFGKNTANEMWTALEKMYQGSSVQRKMLLEN
;
A
#
# COMPACT_ATOMS: atom_id res chain seq x y z
N MET A 1 -18.47 15.47 5.10
CA MET A 1 -18.02 14.10 5.04
C MET A 1 -16.53 14.06 4.74
N VAL A 2 -15.82 13.21 5.41
CA VAL A 2 -14.38 13.12 5.27
C VAL A 2 -14.02 12.05 4.25
N SER A 3 -13.15 12.38 3.35
CA SER A 3 -12.56 11.40 2.45
C SER A 3 -11.43 10.70 3.18
N HIS A 4 -11.45 9.38 3.19
CA HIS A 4 -10.44 8.60 3.90
C HIS A 4 -9.37 8.04 2.98
N GLY A 5 -9.44 8.35 1.71
CA GLY A 5 -8.48 7.85 0.76
C GLY A 5 -8.35 8.79 -0.40
N LEU A 6 -8.00 8.26 -1.53
CA LEU A 6 -7.77 9.04 -2.72
C LEU A 6 -9.06 9.24 -3.51
N ARG A 7 -9.15 10.37 -4.21
CA ARG A 7 -10.22 10.57 -5.18
C ARG A 7 -10.08 9.56 -6.29
N ASP A 8 -11.18 9.27 -6.97
CA ASP A 8 -11.16 8.27 -8.03
C ASP A 8 -10.07 8.52 -9.06
N GLN A 9 -9.90 9.76 -9.45
CA GLN A 9 -8.90 10.13 -10.46
C GLN A 9 -7.46 9.96 -9.98
N ASP A 10 -7.25 9.86 -8.66
CA ASP A 10 -5.94 9.72 -8.07
C ASP A 10 -5.62 8.28 -7.70
N ARG A 11 -6.57 7.36 -7.90
CA ARG A 11 -6.35 5.96 -7.59
C ARG A 11 -5.35 5.33 -8.55
N LEU A 12 -4.66 4.32 -8.06
CA LEU A 12 -3.65 3.62 -8.85
C LEU A 12 -4.29 2.94 -10.06
N ASP A 13 -3.86 3.34 -11.22
CA ASP A 13 -4.34 2.79 -12.49
C ASP A 13 -3.33 1.83 -13.11
N GLY A 14 -2.06 2.11 -12.91
CA GLY A 14 -1.00 1.28 -13.48
C GLY A 14 0.34 1.95 -13.33
N MET A 15 1.28 1.53 -14.16
CA MET A 15 2.65 2.03 -14.10
C MET A 15 2.71 3.54 -14.32
N SER A 16 1.79 4.09 -15.11
CA SER A 16 1.83 5.49 -15.50
C SER A 16 1.67 6.44 -14.32
N ASN A 17 0.90 6.04 -13.29
CA ASN A 17 0.69 6.92 -12.14
C ASN A 17 1.20 6.32 -10.82
N PHE A 18 2.00 5.27 -10.88
CA PHE A 18 2.42 4.58 -9.66
C PHE A 18 3.29 5.46 -8.76
N VAL A 19 4.24 6.18 -9.31
CA VAL A 19 5.18 6.98 -8.50
C VAL A 19 4.42 8.05 -7.71
N ILE A 20 3.52 8.76 -8.38
CA ILE A 20 2.71 9.79 -7.72
C ILE A 20 1.73 9.16 -6.73
N TRP A 21 1.10 8.06 -7.13
CA TRP A 21 0.17 7.35 -6.25
C TRP A 21 0.87 6.88 -4.97
N ARG A 22 2.06 6.33 -5.13
CA ARG A 22 2.83 5.84 -3.98
C ARG A 22 3.05 6.94 -2.94
N ALA A 23 3.45 8.11 -3.41
CA ALA A 23 3.66 9.25 -2.52
C ALA A 23 2.37 9.65 -1.82
N ARG A 24 1.26 9.68 -2.55
CA ARG A 24 -0.02 10.08 -1.97
C ARG A 24 -0.51 9.09 -0.92
N ILE A 25 -0.45 7.80 -1.23
CA ILE A 25 -0.99 6.80 -0.31
C ILE A 25 -0.10 6.69 0.94
N LEU A 26 1.21 6.83 0.80
CA LEU A 26 2.10 6.84 1.97
C LEU A 26 1.77 8.02 2.88
N THR A 27 1.44 9.17 2.31
CA THR A 27 1.05 10.33 3.09
C THR A 27 -0.24 10.05 3.87
N VAL A 28 -1.21 9.41 3.22
CA VAL A 28 -2.45 9.05 3.89
C VAL A 28 -2.18 8.08 5.04
N LEU A 29 -1.37 7.05 4.79
CA LEU A 29 -1.04 6.08 5.83
C LEU A 29 -0.27 6.70 6.99
N ASP A 30 0.63 7.63 6.67
CA ASP A 30 1.39 8.32 7.70
C ASP A 30 0.50 9.20 8.57
N GLU A 31 -0.49 9.81 7.95
CA GLU A 31 -1.47 10.64 8.68
C GLU A 31 -2.19 9.83 9.74
N TYR A 32 -2.46 8.56 9.47
CA TYR A 32 -3.09 7.66 10.45
C TYR A 32 -2.07 6.96 11.34
N GLY A 33 -0.78 7.25 11.15
CA GLY A 33 0.26 6.62 11.98
C GLY A 33 0.51 5.17 11.68
N ILE A 34 0.15 4.71 10.48
CA ILE A 34 0.23 3.29 10.13
C ILE A 34 1.05 3.03 8.86
N LYS A 35 1.89 3.98 8.48
CA LYS A 35 2.73 3.83 7.29
C LYS A 35 3.62 2.58 7.36
N ASP A 36 4.10 2.26 8.56
CA ASP A 36 4.98 1.11 8.74
C ASP A 36 4.29 -0.21 8.39
N HIS A 37 2.97 -0.28 8.51
CA HIS A 37 2.24 -1.49 8.13
C HIS A 37 2.38 -1.80 6.64
N ALA A 38 2.57 -0.78 5.82
CA ALA A 38 2.81 -0.98 4.39
C ALA A 38 4.28 -1.25 4.11
N GLU A 39 5.16 -0.45 4.69
CA GLU A 39 6.57 -0.46 4.30
C GLU A 39 7.39 -1.57 4.95
N ARG A 40 6.91 -2.18 6.02
CA ARG A 40 7.69 -3.15 6.79
C ARG A 40 6.90 -4.40 7.10
N VAL A 41 7.64 -5.49 7.34
CA VAL A 41 7.07 -6.68 7.95
C VAL A 41 7.14 -6.46 9.45
N LEU A 42 5.98 -6.31 10.09
CA LEU A 42 5.93 -6.02 11.52
C LEU A 42 5.75 -7.29 12.32
N VAL A 43 6.38 -7.29 13.51
CA VAL A 43 6.21 -8.41 14.43
C VAL A 43 4.82 -8.35 15.05
N VAL A 44 4.12 -9.49 15.03
CA VAL A 44 2.79 -9.57 15.61
C VAL A 44 2.90 -9.63 17.12
N PRO A 45 2.28 -8.69 17.84
CA PRO A 45 2.33 -8.71 19.31
C PRO A 45 1.66 -9.95 19.89
N THR A 46 2.14 -10.37 21.06
CA THR A 46 1.55 -11.51 21.76
C THR A 46 0.60 -11.09 22.88
N ASP A 47 0.79 -9.89 23.43
CA ASP A 47 -0.08 -9.38 24.48
C ASP A 47 -1.40 -8.90 23.90
N ALA A 48 -2.47 -9.06 24.69
CA ALA A 48 -3.84 -8.84 24.20
C ALA A 48 -4.08 -7.43 23.65
N ASP A 49 -3.71 -6.40 24.42
CA ASP A 49 -4.00 -5.03 23.98
C ASP A 49 -3.17 -4.60 22.79
N PRO A 50 -1.85 -4.81 22.79
CA PRO A 50 -1.07 -4.51 21.60
C PRO A 50 -1.50 -5.32 20.37
N LEU A 51 -1.92 -6.57 20.56
CA LEU A 51 -2.40 -7.40 19.46
C LEU A 51 -3.67 -6.83 18.85
N LYS A 52 -4.60 -6.39 19.69
CA LYS A 52 -5.84 -5.79 19.21
C LYS A 52 -5.52 -4.55 18.37
N LYS A 53 -4.63 -3.70 18.88
CA LYS A 53 -4.23 -2.48 18.16
C LYS A 53 -3.56 -2.82 16.84
N TYR A 54 -2.68 -3.83 16.84
CA TYR A 54 -2.02 -4.28 15.64
C TYR A 54 -3.04 -4.72 14.60
N ARG A 55 -4.03 -5.51 15.00
CA ARG A 55 -5.05 -6.00 14.07
C ARG A 55 -5.89 -4.88 13.49
N GLU A 56 -6.25 -3.89 14.33
CA GLU A 56 -7.02 -2.75 13.87
C GLU A 56 -6.24 -1.93 12.86
N ASN A 57 -4.97 -1.69 13.15
CA ASN A 57 -4.11 -0.92 12.25
C ASN A 57 -3.83 -1.66 10.96
N GLN A 58 -3.65 -2.98 11.04
CA GLN A 58 -3.44 -3.79 9.86
C GLN A 58 -4.66 -3.73 8.94
N ALA A 59 -5.84 -3.89 9.52
CA ALA A 59 -7.08 -3.83 8.74
C ALA A 59 -7.27 -2.47 8.09
N ARG A 60 -6.97 -1.40 8.82
CA ARG A 60 -7.11 -0.05 8.29
C ARG A 60 -6.14 0.19 7.14
N ALA A 61 -4.88 -0.22 7.31
CA ALA A 61 -3.88 -0.04 6.26
C ALA A 61 -4.28 -0.82 5.01
N LYS A 62 -4.75 -2.05 5.16
CA LYS A 62 -5.20 -2.85 4.03
C LYS A 62 -6.36 -2.16 3.30
N ARG A 63 -7.31 -1.64 4.06
CA ARG A 63 -8.46 -0.97 3.47
C ARG A 63 -8.06 0.28 2.70
N LEU A 64 -7.18 1.08 3.27
CA LEU A 64 -6.76 2.31 2.60
C LEU A 64 -6.04 2.01 1.30
N ILE A 65 -5.19 0.97 1.29
CA ILE A 65 -4.52 0.57 0.06
C ILE A 65 -5.54 0.05 -0.95
N MET A 66 -6.47 -0.80 -0.51
CA MET A 66 -7.48 -1.37 -1.39
C MET A 66 -8.34 -0.29 -2.03
N ASP A 67 -8.79 0.68 -1.22
CA ASP A 67 -9.62 1.77 -1.72
C ASP A 67 -8.84 2.73 -2.61
N GLY A 68 -7.52 2.70 -2.51
CA GLY A 68 -6.66 3.60 -3.27
C GLY A 68 -6.30 3.11 -4.66
N VAL A 69 -6.81 1.94 -5.09
CA VAL A 69 -6.49 1.40 -6.41
C VAL A 69 -7.76 1.27 -7.23
N LYS A 70 -7.60 1.31 -8.56
CA LYS A 70 -8.72 1.10 -9.47
C LYS A 70 -9.15 -0.37 -9.43
N ASP A 71 -10.39 -0.61 -9.87
CA ASP A 71 -10.99 -1.93 -9.75
C ASP A 71 -10.16 -3.02 -10.42
N HIS A 72 -9.53 -2.73 -11.53
CA HIS A 72 -8.76 -3.75 -12.24
C HIS A 72 -7.47 -4.14 -11.53
N VAL A 73 -7.04 -3.33 -10.55
CA VAL A 73 -5.85 -3.63 -9.74
C VAL A 73 -6.21 -4.50 -8.54
N VAL A 74 -7.44 -4.40 -8.05
CA VAL A 74 -7.89 -5.10 -6.85
C VAL A 74 -7.56 -6.60 -6.86
N PRO A 75 -7.80 -7.34 -7.95
CA PRO A 75 -7.52 -8.79 -7.95
C PRO A 75 -6.07 -9.14 -7.65
N HIS A 76 -5.15 -8.24 -7.92
CA HIS A 76 -3.71 -8.50 -7.70
C HIS A 76 -3.32 -8.39 -6.25
N ILE A 77 -4.11 -7.71 -5.42
CA ILE A 77 -3.78 -7.51 -4.01
C ILE A 77 -4.83 -8.09 -3.08
N PHE A 78 -6.01 -8.38 -3.58
CA PHE A 78 -7.06 -8.99 -2.78
C PHE A 78 -6.59 -10.38 -2.33
N GLY A 79 -6.77 -10.68 -1.08
CA GLY A 79 -6.37 -11.97 -0.53
C GLY A 79 -4.99 -11.98 0.11
N LYS A 80 -4.24 -10.89 0.00
CA LYS A 80 -2.99 -10.79 0.75
C LYS A 80 -3.30 -10.64 2.24
N ASN A 81 -2.45 -11.24 3.07
CA ASN A 81 -2.71 -11.26 4.51
C ASN A 81 -2.39 -9.96 5.22
N THR A 82 -1.40 -9.22 4.73
CA THR A 82 -0.98 -8.00 5.40
C THR A 82 -0.91 -6.85 4.41
N ALA A 83 -0.93 -5.63 4.97
CA ALA A 83 -0.75 -4.44 4.15
C ALA A 83 0.61 -4.44 3.47
N ASN A 84 1.64 -4.95 4.15
CA ASN A 84 2.97 -5.04 3.55
C ASN A 84 2.98 -5.98 2.34
N GLU A 85 2.27 -7.11 2.41
CA GLU A 85 2.18 -8.02 1.28
C GLU A 85 1.48 -7.35 0.09
N MET A 86 0.41 -6.61 0.36
CA MET A 86 -0.27 -5.86 -0.69
C MET A 86 0.67 -4.82 -1.31
N TRP A 87 1.38 -4.09 -0.46
CA TRP A 87 2.30 -3.05 -0.88
C TRP A 87 3.43 -3.62 -1.73
N THR A 88 4.02 -4.72 -1.27
CA THR A 88 5.11 -5.38 -1.98
C THR A 88 4.65 -5.89 -3.34
N ALA A 89 3.44 -6.44 -3.41
CA ALA A 89 2.89 -6.90 -4.68
C ALA A 89 2.77 -5.75 -5.68
N LEU A 90 2.29 -4.59 -5.21
CA LEU A 90 2.17 -3.43 -6.09
C LEU A 90 3.52 -2.89 -6.54
N GLU A 91 4.49 -2.88 -5.64
CA GLU A 91 5.84 -2.45 -6.01
C GLU A 91 6.45 -3.38 -7.05
N LYS A 92 6.24 -4.67 -6.90
CA LYS A 92 6.74 -5.63 -7.89
C LYS A 92 6.10 -5.42 -9.25
N MET A 93 4.80 -5.14 -9.26
CA MET A 93 4.08 -4.97 -10.53
C MET A 93 4.50 -3.70 -11.27
N TYR A 94 4.71 -2.62 -10.53
CA TYR A 94 4.84 -1.31 -11.16
C TYR A 94 6.20 -0.65 -10.97
N GLN A 95 6.77 -0.73 -9.78
CA GLN A 95 8.04 -0.08 -9.50
C GLN A 95 9.23 -0.95 -9.90
N GLY A 96 9.09 -2.28 -9.75
CA GLY A 96 10.17 -3.19 -10.11
C GLY A 96 10.62 -3.02 -11.55
N SER A 97 9.65 -2.87 -12.45
CA SER A 97 9.96 -2.67 -13.86
C SER A 97 10.75 -1.39 -14.09
N SER A 98 10.37 -0.32 -13.39
CA SER A 98 11.07 0.96 -13.50
C SER A 98 12.51 0.86 -13.00
N VAL A 99 12.72 0.15 -11.89
CA VAL A 99 14.05 -0.05 -11.34
C VAL A 99 14.91 -0.82 -12.30
N GLN A 100 14.40 -1.90 -12.86
CA GLN A 100 15.15 -2.70 -13.83
C GLN A 100 15.53 -1.89 -15.06
N ARG A 101 14.59 -1.10 -15.55
CA ARG A 101 14.86 -0.24 -16.71
C ARG A 101 15.96 0.75 -16.41
N LYS A 102 15.91 1.35 -15.23
CA LYS A 102 16.93 2.30 -14.82
C LYS A 102 18.29 1.64 -14.73
N MET A 103 18.34 0.45 -14.17
CA MET A 103 19.61 -0.29 -14.07
C MET A 103 20.18 -0.60 -15.44
N LEU A 104 19.33 -0.99 -16.37
CA LEU A 104 19.78 -1.29 -17.72
C LEU A 104 20.35 -0.04 -18.41
N LEU A 105 19.75 1.12 -18.15
CA LEU A 105 20.20 2.36 -18.75
C LEU A 105 21.53 2.83 -18.14
N GLU A 106 21.78 2.48 -16.90
CA GLU A 106 23.01 2.87 -16.22
C GLU A 106 24.18 1.99 -16.57
N ASN A 107 23.92 0.84 -17.14
CA ASN A 107 24.96 -0.07 -17.56
C ASN A 107 25.32 0.19 -19.03
#